data_f32e03558979b86fca51c49dc16f5e25
#
_entry.id   f32e03558979b86fca51c49dc16f5e25
#
_cell.length_a   1.000
_cell.length_b   1.000
_cell.length_c   1.000
_cell.angle_alpha   90.00
_cell.angle_beta   90.00
_cell.angle_gamma   90.00
#
_symmetry.space_group_name_H-M   'P 1'
#
loop_
_entity.id
_entity.type
_entity.pdbx_description
1 polymer ?
#
loop_
_entity_poly.entity_id
_entity_poly.type
_entity_poly.pdbx_seq_one_letter_code
_entity_poly.pdbx_strand_id
1 'polypeptide(L)'
;ARQATALKKNIDRYFGGVVEGFDTYKYYEGNDVLRSWICIPLTVGIQDRKDATIQALFSPRLWTENGLLTQAGSETFWDRSTLYALRGVYACGETEKATDYLRFYSSQRLLGEHVPYAIEAWPEGNQRHLSAESGLYCRIITEGMFGIRPTGLNSFVFTPRLPQEWDHMNLRKICAFNQVFDIEVKRLGDQLQVAVIADGKTISNRKIKEGENIRIKF
;
A
#
# COMPACT_ATOMS: atom_id res chain seq x y z
N ALA A 1 -17.29 14.14 7.55
CA ALA A 1 -16.98 14.53 6.16
C ALA A 1 -16.35 15.94 6.10
N ARG A 2 -17.01 17.01 6.56
CA ARG A 2 -16.52 18.41 6.45
C ARG A 2 -15.14 18.63 7.10
N GLN A 3 -14.91 18.10 8.29
CA GLN A 3 -13.61 18.21 8.98
C GLN A 3 -12.48 17.47 8.23
N ALA A 4 -12.74 16.29 7.71
CA ALA A 4 -11.76 15.53 6.94
C ALA A 4 -11.37 16.26 5.64
N THR A 5 -12.34 16.88 4.96
CA THR A 5 -12.06 17.70 3.76
C THR A 5 -11.22 18.94 4.10
N ALA A 6 -11.53 19.60 5.21
CA ALA A 6 -10.75 20.76 5.68
C ALA A 6 -9.31 20.34 6.06
N LEU A 7 -9.17 19.22 6.77
CA LEU A 7 -7.85 18.68 7.15
C LEU A 7 -7.02 18.32 5.90
N LYS A 8 -7.62 17.65 4.92
CA LYS A 8 -6.94 17.33 3.65
C LYS A 8 -6.39 18.60 2.97
N LYS A 9 -7.21 19.65 2.86
CA LYS A 9 -6.76 20.94 2.29
C LYS A 9 -5.63 21.57 3.08
N ASN A 10 -5.69 21.49 4.41
CA ASN A 10 -4.64 22.02 5.26
C ASN A 10 -3.33 21.23 5.11
N ILE A 11 -3.39 19.90 5.01
CA ILE A 11 -2.21 19.05 4.76
C ILE A 11 -1.54 19.49 3.44
N ASP A 12 -2.30 19.62 2.37
CA ASP A 12 -1.74 20.07 1.10
C ASP A 12 -1.15 21.49 1.19
N ARG A 13 -1.85 22.41 1.86
CA ARG A 13 -1.41 23.79 2.01
C ARG A 13 -0.10 23.93 2.80
N TYR A 14 0.07 23.16 3.89
CA TYR A 14 1.22 23.32 4.80
C TYR A 14 2.39 22.42 4.43
N PHE A 15 2.11 21.23 3.93
CA PHE A 15 3.15 20.23 3.64
C PHE A 15 3.37 20.02 2.14
N GLY A 16 2.43 20.41 1.27
CA GLY A 16 2.62 20.33 -0.18
C GLY A 16 3.70 21.30 -0.67
N GLY A 17 4.53 20.86 -1.60
CA GLY A 17 5.55 21.70 -2.21
C GLY A 17 6.61 20.91 -2.96
N VAL A 18 7.55 21.65 -3.55
CA VAL A 18 8.66 21.04 -4.28
C VAL A 18 9.79 20.69 -3.33
N VAL A 19 10.26 19.44 -3.37
CA VAL A 19 11.42 18.93 -2.63
C VAL A 19 12.33 18.21 -3.62
N GLU A 20 13.57 18.62 -3.76
CA GLU A 20 14.54 18.07 -4.72
C GLU A 20 13.98 17.94 -6.16
N GLY A 21 13.15 18.89 -6.60
CA GLY A 21 12.55 18.91 -7.93
C GLY A 21 11.23 18.13 -8.08
N PHE A 22 10.75 17.43 -7.06
CA PHE A 22 9.48 16.71 -7.07
C PHE A 22 8.38 17.51 -6.37
N ASP A 23 7.23 17.68 -7.01
CA ASP A 23 6.05 18.32 -6.41
C ASP A 23 5.32 17.31 -5.50
N THR A 24 5.78 17.21 -4.26
CA THR A 24 5.37 16.19 -3.28
C THR A 24 5.03 16.82 -1.93
N TYR A 25 5.40 16.19 -0.83
CA TYR A 25 5.16 16.67 0.53
C TYR A 25 6.47 16.87 1.27
N LYS A 26 6.51 17.94 2.06
CA LYS A 26 7.59 18.21 3.02
C LYS A 26 7.34 17.44 4.30
N TYR A 27 8.41 17.00 4.95
CA TYR A 27 8.31 16.34 6.25
C TYR A 27 7.96 17.33 7.37
N TYR A 28 8.46 18.55 7.25
CA TYR A 28 8.14 19.69 8.11
C TYR A 28 8.34 20.99 7.31
N GLU A 29 7.94 22.12 7.87
CA GLU A 29 8.16 23.44 7.27
C GLU A 29 9.66 23.72 7.10
N GLY A 30 10.09 24.10 5.90
CA GLY A 30 11.52 24.33 5.57
C GLY A 30 12.31 23.06 5.23
N ASN A 31 11.69 21.88 5.23
CA ASN A 31 12.37 20.66 4.80
C ASN A 31 12.63 20.69 3.28
N ASP A 32 13.89 20.53 2.89
CA ASP A 32 14.38 20.57 1.51
C ASP A 32 14.98 19.22 1.03
N VAL A 33 15.00 18.21 1.91
CA VAL A 33 15.53 16.86 1.63
C VAL A 33 14.38 15.87 1.52
N LEU A 34 14.39 15.03 0.48
CA LEU A 34 13.41 13.97 0.32
C LEU A 34 13.46 12.98 1.50
N ARG A 35 12.30 12.63 2.02
CA ARG A 35 12.14 11.64 3.08
C ARG A 35 11.09 10.62 2.68
N SER A 36 11.31 9.36 3.04
CA SER A 36 10.40 8.27 2.66
C SER A 36 8.98 8.41 3.22
N TRP A 37 8.77 9.19 4.28
CA TRP A 37 7.45 9.45 4.85
C TRP A 37 6.47 10.22 3.96
N ILE A 38 6.93 10.76 2.82
CA ILE A 38 6.02 11.30 1.80
C ILE A 38 5.04 10.26 1.26
N CYS A 39 5.24 8.98 1.54
CA CYS A 39 4.32 7.90 1.22
C CYS A 39 3.01 7.92 2.03
N ILE A 40 2.97 8.55 3.20
CA ILE A 40 1.81 8.50 4.10
C ILE A 40 0.54 9.10 3.48
N PRO A 41 0.56 10.26 2.80
CA PRO A 41 -0.61 10.79 2.11
C PRO A 41 -1.26 9.77 1.16
N LEU A 42 -0.47 9.01 0.40
CA LEU A 42 -0.98 7.98 -0.52
C LEU A 42 -1.78 6.89 0.23
N THR A 43 -1.32 6.49 1.42
CA THR A 43 -1.95 5.43 2.21
C THR A 43 -3.30 5.85 2.82
N VAL A 44 -3.51 7.13 3.02
CA VAL A 44 -4.76 7.69 3.60
C VAL A 44 -5.67 8.32 2.54
N GLY A 45 -5.35 8.11 1.25
CA GLY A 45 -6.18 8.56 0.13
C GLY A 45 -6.04 10.06 -0.21
N ILE A 46 -4.93 10.69 0.18
CA ILE A 46 -4.56 12.04 -0.27
C ILE A 46 -3.67 11.87 -1.49
N GLN A 47 -4.23 12.09 -2.67
CA GLN A 47 -3.62 11.74 -3.95
C GLN A 47 -3.39 12.95 -4.88
N ASP A 48 -3.52 14.17 -4.35
CA ASP A 48 -3.42 15.39 -5.16
C ASP A 48 -2.04 15.56 -5.80
N ARG A 49 -0.98 15.01 -5.18
CA ARG A 49 0.41 15.00 -5.67
C ARG A 49 0.94 13.59 -5.91
N LYS A 50 0.05 12.61 -6.20
CA LYS A 50 0.41 11.19 -6.25
C LYS A 50 1.53 10.89 -7.24
N ASP A 51 1.46 11.44 -8.45
CA ASP A 51 2.38 11.07 -9.54
C ASP A 51 3.82 11.47 -9.22
N ALA A 52 4.04 12.71 -8.82
CA ALA A 52 5.37 13.19 -8.44
C ALA A 52 5.85 12.57 -7.11
N THR A 53 4.94 12.28 -6.17
CA THR A 53 5.28 11.56 -4.94
C THR A 53 5.76 10.14 -5.24
N ILE A 54 5.07 9.40 -6.13
CA ILE A 54 5.47 8.06 -6.57
C ILE A 54 6.81 8.12 -7.31
N GLN A 55 7.01 9.11 -8.18
CA GLN A 55 8.30 9.32 -8.84
C GLN A 55 9.42 9.59 -7.84
N ALA A 56 9.19 10.42 -6.83
CA ALA A 56 10.17 10.70 -5.78
C ALA A 56 10.53 9.45 -4.96
N LEU A 57 9.51 8.68 -4.53
CA LEU A 57 9.71 7.46 -3.75
C LEU A 57 10.56 6.43 -4.48
N PHE A 58 10.34 6.23 -5.78
CA PHE A 58 11.06 5.26 -6.58
C PHE A 58 12.21 5.86 -7.40
N SER A 59 12.60 7.09 -7.11
CA SER A 59 13.82 7.69 -7.66
C SER A 59 15.07 7.10 -7.01
N PRO A 60 16.24 7.16 -7.66
CA PRO A 60 17.52 6.78 -7.05
C PRO A 60 17.89 7.57 -5.79
N ARG A 61 17.15 8.63 -5.48
CA ARG A 61 17.33 9.43 -4.27
C ARG A 61 16.82 8.71 -3.01
N LEU A 62 15.76 7.89 -3.15
CA LEU A 62 15.13 7.19 -2.02
C LEU A 62 15.12 5.68 -2.20
N TRP A 63 14.91 5.17 -3.42
CA TRP A 63 14.86 3.73 -3.65
C TRP A 63 16.21 3.18 -4.07
N THR A 64 16.72 2.23 -3.32
CA THR A 64 17.99 1.56 -3.58
C THR A 64 17.86 0.04 -3.41
N GLU A 65 18.96 -0.69 -3.28
CA GLU A 65 18.99 -2.15 -3.28
C GLU A 65 18.19 -2.85 -2.16
N ASN A 66 17.90 -2.15 -1.06
CA ASN A 66 17.15 -2.72 0.07
C ASN A 66 15.76 -2.07 0.31
N GLY A 67 15.27 -1.27 -0.63
CA GLY A 67 14.01 -0.55 -0.52
C GLY A 67 14.19 0.94 -0.28
N LEU A 68 13.33 1.55 0.52
CA LEU A 68 13.37 3.00 0.75
C LEU A 68 14.37 3.37 1.85
N LEU A 69 15.25 4.30 1.54
CA LEU A 69 16.04 5.03 2.52
C LEU A 69 15.13 5.87 3.44
N THR A 70 15.55 6.12 4.66
CA THR A 70 14.84 7.04 5.58
C THR A 70 14.75 8.44 5.00
N GLN A 71 15.82 8.89 4.35
CA GLN A 71 15.92 10.16 3.62
C GLN A 71 16.97 10.07 2.53
N ALA A 72 16.92 10.96 1.58
CA ALA A 72 17.92 11.07 0.53
C ALA A 72 19.31 11.33 1.12
N GLY A 73 20.31 10.56 0.66
CA GLY A 73 21.70 10.62 1.17
C GLY A 73 21.94 9.91 2.49
N SER A 74 20.95 9.21 3.06
CA SER A 74 21.11 8.32 4.20
C SER A 74 21.62 6.95 3.74
N GLU A 75 22.18 6.17 4.67
CA GLU A 75 22.54 4.76 4.47
C GLU A 75 21.56 3.81 5.17
N THR A 76 20.53 4.35 5.81
CA THR A 76 19.55 3.58 6.57
C THR A 76 18.28 3.39 5.74
N PHE A 77 17.95 2.13 5.49
CA PHE A 77 16.69 1.71 4.92
C PHE A 77 15.62 1.59 6.00
N TRP A 78 14.39 1.86 5.61
CA TRP A 78 13.27 1.71 6.51
C TRP A 78 12.21 0.79 5.92
N ASP A 79 12.15 -0.45 6.40
CA ASP A 79 11.14 -1.41 5.97
C ASP A 79 9.74 -0.86 6.20
N ARG A 80 9.51 -0.18 7.33
CA ARG A 80 8.24 0.47 7.63
C ARG A 80 7.77 1.41 6.53
N SER A 81 8.61 2.34 6.10
CA SER A 81 8.23 3.29 5.05
C SER A 81 8.09 2.62 3.68
N THR A 82 8.94 1.62 3.37
CA THR A 82 8.82 0.81 2.16
C THR A 82 7.45 0.12 2.08
N LEU A 83 7.01 -0.50 3.18
CA LEU A 83 5.72 -1.20 3.24
C LEU A 83 4.52 -0.24 3.16
N TYR A 84 4.61 0.93 3.79
CA TYR A 84 3.61 1.98 3.62
C TYR A 84 3.56 2.50 2.18
N ALA A 85 4.72 2.73 1.55
CA ALA A 85 4.79 3.20 0.17
C ALA A 85 4.13 2.20 -0.79
N LEU A 86 4.51 0.92 -0.73
CA LEU A 86 3.94 -0.12 -1.59
C LEU A 86 2.42 -0.21 -1.43
N ARG A 87 1.90 -0.18 -0.20
CA ARG A 87 0.47 -0.15 0.05
C ARG A 87 -0.21 1.09 -0.56
N GLY A 88 0.41 2.26 -0.40
CA GLY A 88 -0.09 3.51 -0.95
C GLY A 88 -0.11 3.53 -2.47
N VAL A 89 0.91 2.97 -3.11
CA VAL A 89 1.03 2.87 -4.57
C VAL A 89 -0.05 1.97 -5.16
N TYR A 90 -0.35 0.81 -4.54
CA TYR A 90 -1.52 0.00 -4.91
C TYR A 90 -2.82 0.81 -4.77
N ALA A 91 -3.00 1.52 -3.66
CA ALA A 91 -4.21 2.34 -3.44
C ALA A 91 -4.37 3.45 -4.49
N CYS A 92 -3.28 3.93 -5.07
CA CYS A 92 -3.28 4.91 -6.17
C CYS A 92 -3.58 4.30 -7.54
N GLY A 93 -3.66 2.96 -7.66
CA GLY A 93 -3.94 2.27 -8.91
C GLY A 93 -2.72 1.93 -9.75
N GLU A 94 -1.52 2.12 -9.22
CA GLU A 94 -0.26 1.78 -9.88
C GLU A 94 0.10 0.30 -9.61
N THR A 95 -0.79 -0.61 -10.03
CA THR A 95 -0.75 -2.03 -9.70
C THR A 95 0.56 -2.69 -10.12
N GLU A 96 0.97 -2.51 -11.39
CA GLU A 96 2.18 -3.14 -11.93
C GLU A 96 3.43 -2.65 -11.20
N LYS A 97 3.56 -1.33 -11.07
CA LYS A 97 4.69 -0.73 -10.35
C LYS A 97 4.78 -1.23 -8.91
N ALA A 98 3.65 -1.23 -8.18
CA ALA A 98 3.62 -1.73 -6.80
C ALA A 98 4.01 -3.21 -6.73
N THR A 99 3.58 -4.04 -7.70
CA THR A 99 3.89 -5.46 -7.77
C THR A 99 5.36 -5.71 -8.03
N ASP A 100 5.97 -4.99 -8.97
CA ASP A 100 7.40 -5.13 -9.29
C ASP A 100 8.29 -4.76 -8.10
N TYR A 101 7.99 -3.65 -7.46
CA TYR A 101 8.72 -3.23 -6.26
C TYR A 101 8.46 -4.12 -5.04
N LEU A 102 7.25 -4.69 -4.89
CA LEU A 102 6.96 -5.67 -3.85
C LEU A 102 7.73 -6.97 -4.09
N ARG A 103 7.80 -7.43 -5.34
CA ARG A 103 8.59 -8.61 -5.73
C ARG A 103 10.08 -8.40 -5.44
N PHE A 104 10.61 -7.24 -5.85
CA PHE A 104 11.99 -6.85 -5.57
C PHE A 104 12.26 -6.84 -4.06
N TYR A 105 11.47 -6.09 -3.28
CA TYR A 105 11.62 -6.02 -1.83
C TYR A 105 11.56 -7.40 -1.18
N SER A 106 10.59 -8.23 -1.54
CA SER A 106 10.42 -9.57 -0.97
C SER A 106 11.62 -10.47 -1.25
N SER A 107 12.16 -10.44 -2.46
CA SER A 107 13.32 -11.25 -2.83
C SER A 107 14.59 -10.80 -2.10
N GLN A 108 14.81 -9.50 -1.96
CA GLN A 108 16.01 -8.95 -1.32
C GLN A 108 15.95 -9.03 0.22
N ARG A 109 14.77 -8.71 0.79
CA ARG A 109 14.66 -8.48 2.24
C ARG A 109 14.07 -9.67 3.00
N LEU A 110 13.25 -10.52 2.37
CA LEU A 110 12.58 -11.62 3.06
C LEU A 110 13.12 -13.00 2.66
N LEU A 111 13.74 -13.11 1.49
CA LEU A 111 14.32 -14.36 0.97
C LEU A 111 15.86 -14.33 0.91
N GLY A 112 16.48 -13.25 1.33
CA GLY A 112 17.92 -13.06 1.38
C GLY A 112 18.57 -13.72 2.60
N GLU A 113 19.82 -13.34 2.90
CA GLU A 113 20.64 -13.93 3.98
C GLU A 113 20.34 -13.39 5.39
N HIS A 114 19.39 -12.48 5.53
CA HIS A 114 18.97 -11.97 6.83
C HIS A 114 17.66 -12.61 7.31
N VAL A 115 17.11 -12.12 8.43
CA VAL A 115 15.85 -12.65 8.98
C VAL A 115 14.71 -12.64 7.96
N PRO A 116 13.90 -13.72 7.85
CA PRO A 116 12.88 -13.88 6.83
C PRO A 116 11.57 -13.12 7.16
N TYR A 117 11.70 -11.94 7.73
CA TYR A 117 10.57 -11.03 8.05
C TYR A 117 11.02 -9.59 8.03
N ALA A 118 10.07 -8.69 7.82
CA ALA A 118 10.31 -7.25 7.83
C ALA A 118 10.70 -6.77 9.24
N ILE A 119 11.69 -5.89 9.31
CA ILE A 119 12.19 -5.26 10.53
C ILE A 119 11.95 -3.75 10.47
N GLU A 120 12.26 -3.01 11.53
CA GLU A 120 12.06 -1.56 11.53
C GLU A 120 12.98 -0.85 10.54
N ALA A 121 14.28 -1.13 10.64
CA ALA A 121 15.31 -0.46 9.86
C ALA A 121 16.48 -1.39 9.51
N TRP A 122 17.20 -1.07 8.44
CA TRP A 122 18.37 -1.79 7.96
C TRP A 122 19.50 -0.79 7.60
N PRO A 123 20.80 -1.08 7.81
CA PRO A 123 21.28 -2.28 8.49
C PRO A 123 20.78 -2.43 9.93
N GLU A 124 20.67 -3.69 10.37
CA GLU A 124 20.28 -3.96 11.75
C GLU A 124 21.34 -3.42 12.72
N GLY A 125 20.88 -2.68 13.71
CA GLY A 125 21.67 -2.15 14.81
C GLY A 125 21.16 -2.68 16.15
N ASN A 126 21.02 -1.80 17.12
CA ASN A 126 20.49 -2.12 18.44
C ASN A 126 18.94 -2.07 18.54
N GLN A 127 18.24 -1.84 17.42
CA GLN A 127 16.78 -1.82 17.41
C GLN A 127 16.23 -3.22 17.68
N ARG A 128 15.08 -3.26 18.34
CA ARG A 128 14.37 -4.50 18.57
C ARG A 128 13.60 -4.90 17.30
N HIS A 129 13.52 -6.20 17.04
CA HIS A 129 12.64 -6.72 16.02
C HIS A 129 11.19 -6.57 16.49
N LEU A 130 10.40 -5.82 15.75
CA LEU A 130 9.00 -5.55 16.04
C LEU A 130 8.12 -6.33 15.05
N SER A 131 7.09 -6.98 15.56
CA SER A 131 6.12 -7.70 14.70
C SER A 131 5.22 -6.76 13.88
N ALA A 132 5.26 -5.45 14.16
CA ALA A 132 4.46 -4.46 13.47
C ALA A 132 4.76 -4.41 11.96
N GLU A 133 6.02 -4.52 11.56
CA GLU A 133 6.45 -4.49 10.16
C GLU A 133 5.93 -5.71 9.39
N SER A 134 5.94 -6.89 9.99
CA SER A 134 5.33 -8.08 9.40
C SER A 134 3.82 -7.89 9.19
N GLY A 135 3.13 -7.23 10.13
CA GLY A 135 1.74 -6.83 9.96
C GLY A 135 1.54 -5.82 8.82
N LEU A 136 2.45 -4.87 8.64
CA LEU A 136 2.42 -3.94 7.50
C LEU A 136 2.60 -4.66 6.17
N TYR A 137 3.46 -5.68 6.09
CA TYR A 137 3.59 -6.50 4.89
C TYR A 137 2.26 -7.17 4.51
N CYS A 138 1.58 -7.80 5.48
CA CYS A 138 0.25 -8.37 5.26
C CYS A 138 -0.77 -7.32 4.78
N ARG A 139 -0.66 -6.08 5.26
CA ARG A 139 -1.55 -4.98 4.86
C ARG A 139 -1.31 -4.52 3.42
N ILE A 140 -0.13 -4.74 2.83
CA ILE A 140 0.07 -4.50 1.39
C ILE A 140 -0.89 -5.38 0.59
N ILE A 141 -1.05 -6.64 1.00
CA ILE A 141 -1.96 -7.57 0.33
C ILE A 141 -3.42 -7.19 0.62
N THR A 142 -3.80 -7.10 1.90
CA THR A 142 -5.20 -6.91 2.28
C THR A 142 -5.74 -5.52 1.92
N GLU A 143 -5.00 -4.45 2.24
CA GLU A 143 -5.43 -3.07 2.05
C GLU A 143 -4.92 -2.44 0.75
N GLY A 144 -3.80 -2.92 0.22
CA GLY A 144 -3.23 -2.48 -1.06
C GLY A 144 -3.81 -3.27 -2.23
N MET A 145 -3.40 -4.52 -2.40
CA MET A 145 -3.74 -5.36 -3.55
C MET A 145 -5.24 -5.71 -3.60
N PHE A 146 -5.83 -6.15 -2.48
CA PHE A 146 -7.30 -6.36 -2.39
C PHE A 146 -8.07 -5.08 -2.11
N GLY A 147 -7.43 -4.05 -1.56
CA GLY A 147 -8.04 -2.74 -1.29
C GLY A 147 -9.16 -2.79 -0.24
N ILE A 148 -9.07 -3.71 0.74
CA ILE A 148 -10.11 -3.90 1.77
C ILE A 148 -10.11 -2.71 2.74
N ARG A 149 -11.27 -2.09 2.93
CA ARG A 149 -11.49 -1.00 3.90
C ARG A 149 -12.81 -1.21 4.63
N PRO A 150 -12.78 -1.38 5.96
CA PRO A 150 -13.99 -1.40 6.78
C PRO A 150 -14.80 -0.11 6.61
N THR A 151 -16.12 -0.24 6.49
CA THR A 151 -17.07 0.88 6.37
C THR A 151 -18.14 0.86 7.44
N GLY A 152 -18.16 -0.17 8.28
CA GLY A 152 -19.08 -0.35 9.39
C GLY A 152 -18.76 -1.61 10.15
N LEU A 153 -19.54 -1.92 11.19
CA LEU A 153 -19.35 -3.11 12.04
C LEU A 153 -19.57 -4.42 11.28
N ASN A 154 -20.35 -4.41 10.20
CA ASN A 154 -20.66 -5.58 9.37
C ASN A 154 -20.52 -5.29 7.88
N SER A 155 -19.67 -4.33 7.50
CA SER A 155 -19.53 -3.93 6.10
C SER A 155 -18.14 -3.44 5.77
N PHE A 156 -17.74 -3.68 4.52
CA PHE A 156 -16.50 -3.17 3.96
C PHE A 156 -16.67 -2.83 2.47
N VAL A 157 -15.72 -2.05 1.98
CA VAL A 157 -15.48 -1.85 0.55
C VAL A 157 -14.14 -2.47 0.22
N PHE A 158 -14.03 -3.05 -0.96
CA PHE A 158 -12.73 -3.47 -1.48
C PHE A 158 -12.58 -3.11 -2.96
N THR A 159 -11.32 -2.99 -3.39
CA THR A 159 -10.96 -2.47 -4.70
C THR A 159 -9.81 -3.31 -5.24
N PRO A 160 -10.09 -4.46 -5.87
CA PRO A 160 -9.06 -5.40 -6.27
C PRO A 160 -8.13 -4.83 -7.34
N ARG A 161 -6.84 -5.08 -7.18
CA ARG A 161 -5.73 -4.71 -8.06
C ARG A 161 -5.01 -5.99 -8.48
N LEU A 162 -5.45 -6.62 -9.55
CA LEU A 162 -4.88 -7.87 -10.04
C LEU A 162 -3.76 -7.55 -11.05
N PRO A 163 -2.49 -7.89 -10.77
CA PRO A 163 -1.40 -7.69 -11.72
C PRO A 163 -1.69 -8.35 -13.08
N GLN A 164 -1.24 -7.72 -14.18
CA GLN A 164 -1.57 -8.18 -15.54
C GLN A 164 -1.08 -9.61 -15.82
N GLU A 165 0.05 -9.99 -15.25
CA GLU A 165 0.62 -11.34 -15.39
C GLU A 165 -0.14 -12.43 -14.61
N TRP A 166 -1.09 -12.03 -13.74
CA TRP A 166 -1.82 -12.98 -12.90
C TRP A 166 -3.20 -13.26 -13.46
N ASP A 167 -3.53 -14.54 -13.56
CA ASP A 167 -4.88 -14.99 -13.96
C ASP A 167 -5.89 -14.83 -12.82
N HIS A 168 -5.43 -14.97 -11.58
CA HIS A 168 -6.28 -14.88 -10.40
C HIS A 168 -5.50 -14.56 -9.12
N MET A 169 -6.21 -14.11 -8.12
CA MET A 169 -5.74 -13.99 -6.73
C MET A 169 -6.88 -14.32 -5.77
N ASN A 170 -6.55 -15.00 -4.66
CA ASN A 170 -7.53 -15.40 -3.66
C ASN A 170 -7.05 -15.03 -2.26
N LEU A 171 -7.94 -14.50 -1.45
CA LEU A 171 -7.71 -14.29 -0.03
C LEU A 171 -8.75 -15.13 0.73
N ARG A 172 -8.26 -16.15 1.45
CA ARG A 172 -9.12 -17.16 2.07
C ARG A 172 -9.12 -17.05 3.59
N LYS A 173 -10.23 -17.49 4.20
CA LYS A 173 -10.42 -17.56 5.65
C LYS A 173 -10.20 -16.20 6.33
N ILE A 174 -10.73 -15.13 5.74
CA ILE A 174 -10.70 -13.80 6.34
C ILE A 174 -11.64 -13.82 7.54
N CYS A 175 -11.09 -13.64 8.75
CA CYS A 175 -11.85 -13.55 9.99
C CYS A 175 -12.10 -12.08 10.31
N ALA A 176 -13.24 -11.55 9.91
CA ALA A 176 -13.63 -10.16 10.16
C ALA A 176 -15.16 -10.01 10.17
N PHE A 177 -15.68 -8.94 10.77
CA PHE A 177 -17.12 -8.63 10.77
C PHE A 177 -18.00 -9.74 11.37
N ASN A 178 -17.48 -10.51 12.35
CA ASN A 178 -18.10 -11.71 12.91
C ASN A 178 -18.41 -12.80 11.85
N GLN A 179 -17.66 -12.83 10.78
CA GLN A 179 -17.78 -13.79 9.69
C GLN A 179 -16.41 -14.39 9.34
N VAL A 180 -16.43 -15.56 8.75
CA VAL A 180 -15.29 -16.14 8.02
C VAL A 180 -15.67 -16.19 6.55
N PHE A 181 -14.89 -15.56 5.71
CA PHE A 181 -15.20 -15.46 4.29
C PHE A 181 -13.96 -15.50 3.41
N ASP A 182 -14.17 -15.78 2.14
CA ASP A 182 -13.17 -15.77 1.10
C ASP A 182 -13.48 -14.67 0.08
N ILE A 183 -12.44 -14.10 -0.52
CA ILE A 183 -12.51 -13.23 -1.70
C ILE A 183 -11.73 -13.90 -2.82
N GLU A 184 -12.39 -14.13 -3.95
CA GLU A 184 -11.78 -14.66 -5.17
C GLU A 184 -11.86 -13.61 -6.28
N VAL A 185 -10.74 -13.39 -6.95
CA VAL A 185 -10.63 -12.47 -8.09
C VAL A 185 -10.02 -13.23 -9.26
N LYS A 186 -10.67 -13.22 -10.40
CA LYS A 186 -10.22 -13.91 -11.63
C LYS A 186 -10.29 -12.94 -12.82
N ARG A 187 -9.26 -12.97 -13.68
CA ARG A 187 -9.24 -12.21 -14.92
C ARG A 187 -10.15 -12.84 -15.97
N LEU A 188 -10.97 -12.03 -16.59
CA LEU A 188 -11.83 -12.37 -17.72
C LEU A 188 -11.66 -11.33 -18.83
N GLY A 189 -10.62 -11.48 -19.65
CA GLY A 189 -10.27 -10.47 -20.65
C GLY A 189 -9.86 -9.14 -19.98
N ASP A 190 -10.56 -8.08 -20.30
CA ASP A 190 -10.36 -6.72 -19.78
C ASP A 190 -11.09 -6.46 -18.44
N GLN A 191 -11.82 -7.45 -17.93
CA GLN A 191 -12.59 -7.38 -16.69
C GLN A 191 -12.07 -8.35 -15.64
N LEU A 192 -12.51 -8.12 -14.41
CA LEU A 192 -12.29 -9.03 -13.29
C LEU A 192 -13.64 -9.62 -12.86
N GLN A 193 -13.69 -10.94 -12.71
CA GLN A 193 -14.77 -11.59 -11.96
C GLN A 193 -14.37 -11.67 -10.50
N VAL A 194 -15.26 -11.19 -9.63
CA VAL A 194 -15.00 -11.11 -8.20
C VAL A 194 -16.12 -11.79 -7.45
N ALA A 195 -15.77 -12.79 -6.63
CA ALA A 195 -16.69 -13.48 -5.75
C ALA A 195 -16.33 -13.29 -4.28
N VAL A 196 -17.34 -13.14 -3.44
CA VAL A 196 -17.20 -13.19 -1.97
C VAL A 196 -18.05 -14.34 -1.47
N ILE A 197 -17.43 -15.24 -0.72
CA ILE A 197 -18.02 -16.48 -0.26
C ILE A 197 -17.93 -16.53 1.26
N ALA A 198 -19.06 -16.68 1.94
CA ALA A 198 -19.12 -16.85 3.40
C ALA A 198 -19.94 -18.11 3.72
N ASP A 199 -19.48 -18.92 4.67
CA ASP A 199 -20.11 -20.17 5.08
C ASP A 199 -20.46 -21.09 3.88
N GLY A 200 -19.57 -21.15 2.88
CA GLY A 200 -19.75 -21.94 1.66
C GLY A 200 -20.80 -21.37 0.69
N LYS A 201 -21.38 -20.20 0.97
CA LYS A 201 -22.37 -19.55 0.10
C LYS A 201 -21.78 -18.33 -0.57
N THR A 202 -22.00 -18.18 -1.85
CA THR A 202 -21.64 -16.97 -2.60
C THR A 202 -22.59 -15.82 -2.23
N ILE A 203 -22.09 -14.84 -1.51
CA ILE A 203 -22.84 -13.63 -1.11
C ILE A 203 -22.73 -12.49 -2.12
N SER A 204 -21.69 -12.50 -2.94
CA SER A 204 -21.52 -11.57 -4.06
C SER A 204 -20.75 -12.25 -5.18
N ASN A 205 -21.18 -12.02 -6.42
CA ASN A 205 -20.46 -12.43 -7.62
C ASN A 205 -20.68 -11.36 -8.70
N ARG A 206 -19.61 -10.66 -9.09
CA ARG A 206 -19.71 -9.50 -9.99
C ARG A 206 -18.58 -9.50 -11.01
N LYS A 207 -18.86 -8.96 -12.19
CA LYS A 207 -17.86 -8.54 -13.16
C LYS A 207 -17.63 -7.04 -13.00
N ILE A 208 -16.39 -6.63 -12.92
CA ILE A 208 -15.97 -5.24 -12.72
C ILE A 208 -14.77 -4.92 -13.59
N LYS A 209 -14.49 -3.64 -13.77
CA LYS A 209 -13.16 -3.18 -14.22
C LYS A 209 -12.21 -3.14 -13.03
N GLU A 210 -10.91 -3.32 -13.29
CA GLU A 210 -9.92 -3.15 -12.25
C GLU A 210 -10.03 -1.76 -11.60
N GLY A 211 -9.94 -1.72 -10.29
CA GLY A 211 -10.05 -0.48 -9.53
C GLY A 211 -11.47 0.00 -9.22
N GLU A 212 -12.49 -0.70 -9.67
CA GLU A 212 -13.86 -0.42 -9.23
C GLU A 212 -14.10 -0.90 -7.78
N ASN A 213 -14.87 -0.10 -7.05
CA ASN A 213 -15.23 -0.40 -5.66
C ASN A 213 -16.38 -1.39 -5.57
N ILE A 214 -16.22 -2.42 -4.77
CA ILE A 214 -17.27 -3.37 -4.41
C ILE A 214 -17.62 -3.17 -2.94
N ARG A 215 -18.89 -2.95 -2.64
CA ARG A 215 -19.39 -2.88 -1.26
C ARG A 215 -20.03 -4.19 -0.87
N ILE A 216 -19.62 -4.72 0.28
CA ILE A 216 -20.18 -5.90 0.93
C ILE A 216 -20.78 -5.49 2.27
N LYS A 217 -21.93 -6.07 2.57
CA LYS A 217 -22.59 -5.99 3.88
C LYS A 217 -23.02 -7.40 4.26
N PHE A 218 -22.62 -7.84 5.43
CA PHE A 218 -23.05 -9.10 6.07
C PHE A 218 -24.34 -8.93 6.83
#